data_2fd3bb855d20fe47f55209dbc68ccb26
#
_entry.id   2fd3bb855d20fe47f55209dbc68ccb26
#
_cell.length_a   1.000
_cell.length_b   1.000
_cell.length_c   1.000
_cell.angle_alpha   90.00
_cell.angle_beta   90.00
_cell.angle_gamma   90.00
#
_symmetry.space_group_name_H-M   'P 1'
#
loop_
_entity.id
_entity.type
_entity.pdbx_description
1 polymer ?
#
loop_
_entity_poly.entity_id
_entity_poly.type
_entity_poly.pdbx_seq_one_letter_code
_entity_poly.pdbx_strand_id
1 'polypeptide(L)'
;FSKDLMKKYNIPTAAYETFTSADEAKKYLETAKYPIVLKADGLALGKGVLICEDKQMALDGVDELMLDKKFGSAGNTIVVEEFMTGREVSVLSFVDGNTIKIMSSAQDHKRAKDGDQGLNTGGMGNFSPSPFYTKEVDDFCKAHIYQATVDAMKAEGRPFKGVIFFGLMLTPEGPKVLEYNARFGDPEAQVVLPRMKNDIIDVMEACIDGKLSDVELEFEDNAAVCVVLASDGYPEKYDKGF
;
A
#
# COMPACT_ATOMS: atom_id res chain seq x y z
N PHE A 1 2.15 -12.82 -6.05
CA PHE A 1 1.11 -13.33 -5.14
C PHE A 1 -0.04 -12.34 -4.94
N SER A 2 0.20 -11.13 -4.37
CA SER A 2 -0.89 -10.17 -4.06
C SER A 2 -1.69 -9.78 -5.30
N LYS A 3 -1.02 -9.53 -6.42
CA LYS A 3 -1.69 -9.21 -7.69
C LYS A 3 -2.53 -10.37 -8.20
N ASP A 4 -1.99 -11.61 -8.15
CA ASP A 4 -2.71 -12.80 -8.59
C ASP A 4 -3.91 -13.10 -7.69
N LEU A 5 -3.76 -12.88 -6.37
CA LEU A 5 -4.87 -12.96 -5.42
C LEU A 5 -5.99 -11.98 -5.80
N MET A 6 -5.64 -10.69 -5.98
CA MET A 6 -6.61 -9.67 -6.33
C MET A 6 -7.30 -9.98 -7.66
N LYS A 7 -6.55 -10.40 -8.68
CA LYS A 7 -7.11 -10.80 -9.99
C LYS A 7 -8.05 -11.99 -9.86
N LYS A 8 -7.65 -13.04 -9.13
CA LYS A 8 -8.43 -14.28 -8.95
C LYS A 8 -9.76 -14.04 -8.24
N TYR A 9 -9.78 -13.14 -7.27
CA TYR A 9 -10.95 -12.86 -6.44
C TYR A 9 -11.67 -11.55 -6.81
N ASN A 10 -11.34 -10.96 -7.96
CA ASN A 10 -11.94 -9.73 -8.48
C ASN A 10 -11.85 -8.54 -7.53
N ILE A 11 -10.76 -8.44 -6.77
CA ILE A 11 -10.48 -7.28 -5.93
C ILE A 11 -9.90 -6.17 -6.82
N PRO A 12 -10.49 -4.96 -6.82
CA PRO A 12 -10.04 -3.87 -7.69
C PRO A 12 -8.58 -3.47 -7.44
N THR A 13 -7.76 -3.52 -8.49
CA THR A 13 -6.35 -3.09 -8.48
C THR A 13 -5.91 -2.71 -9.89
N ALA A 14 -4.71 -2.13 -10.05
CA ALA A 14 -4.11 -1.83 -11.35
C ALA A 14 -4.01 -3.07 -12.23
N ALA A 15 -4.26 -2.93 -13.51
CA ALA A 15 -3.94 -3.95 -14.49
C ALA A 15 -2.44 -4.26 -14.46
N TYR A 16 -2.06 -5.51 -14.63
CA TYR A 16 -0.66 -5.90 -14.48
C TYR A 16 -0.31 -7.13 -15.33
N GLU A 17 0.99 -7.26 -15.59
CA GLU A 17 1.62 -8.48 -16.09
C GLU A 17 2.89 -8.78 -15.29
N THR A 18 3.26 -10.05 -15.22
CA THR A 18 4.43 -10.51 -14.45
C THR A 18 5.45 -11.15 -15.38
N PHE A 19 6.73 -10.79 -15.23
CA PHE A 19 7.80 -11.27 -16.08
C PHE A 19 8.95 -11.85 -15.24
N THR A 20 9.45 -13.01 -15.67
CA THR A 20 10.67 -13.64 -15.16
C THR A 20 11.83 -13.55 -16.17
N SER A 21 11.56 -13.02 -17.36
CA SER A 21 12.54 -12.77 -18.44
C SER A 21 12.58 -11.29 -18.77
N ALA A 22 13.77 -10.71 -18.74
CA ALA A 22 13.98 -9.32 -19.13
C ALA A 22 13.61 -9.06 -20.60
N ASP A 23 13.89 -10.00 -21.50
CA ASP A 23 13.57 -9.87 -22.93
C ASP A 23 12.05 -9.84 -23.14
N GLU A 24 11.30 -10.70 -22.45
CA GLU A 24 9.82 -10.71 -22.52
C GLU A 24 9.22 -9.43 -21.96
N ALA A 25 9.73 -8.94 -20.82
CA ALA A 25 9.34 -7.67 -20.24
C ALA A 25 9.59 -6.51 -21.20
N LYS A 26 10.78 -6.43 -21.78
CA LYS A 26 11.13 -5.40 -22.77
C LYS A 26 10.25 -5.45 -24.01
N LYS A 27 9.95 -6.66 -24.51
CA LYS A 27 9.03 -6.85 -25.64
C LYS A 27 7.61 -6.35 -25.32
N TYR A 28 7.11 -6.61 -24.13
CA TYR A 28 5.81 -6.09 -23.68
C TYR A 28 5.80 -4.55 -23.63
N LEU A 29 6.88 -3.95 -23.12
CA LEU A 29 7.04 -2.51 -23.00
C LEU A 29 7.12 -1.77 -24.37
N GLU A 30 7.41 -2.47 -25.47
CA GLU A 30 7.38 -1.88 -26.82
C GLU A 30 6.00 -1.29 -27.18
N THR A 31 4.93 -1.91 -26.69
CA THR A 31 3.56 -1.54 -27.02
C THR A 31 2.73 -1.08 -25.82
N ALA A 32 3.38 -0.96 -24.66
CA ALA A 32 2.72 -0.50 -23.44
C ALA A 32 2.32 0.98 -23.50
N LYS A 33 1.32 1.35 -22.70
CA LYS A 33 0.95 2.76 -22.48
C LYS A 33 1.78 3.34 -21.35
N TYR A 34 2.15 4.59 -21.47
CA TYR A 34 2.96 5.31 -20.46
C TYR A 34 2.15 6.46 -19.84
N PRO A 35 2.43 6.83 -18.58
CA PRO A 35 3.40 6.21 -17.65
C PRO A 35 3.06 4.77 -17.29
N ILE A 36 4.07 4.00 -16.83
CA ILE A 36 3.92 2.62 -16.37
C ILE A 36 4.74 2.39 -15.09
N VAL A 37 4.37 1.41 -14.29
CA VAL A 37 5.06 1.12 -13.02
C VAL A 37 5.73 -0.25 -13.08
N LEU A 38 7.02 -0.30 -12.77
CA LEU A 38 7.77 -1.54 -12.60
C LEU A 38 7.99 -1.80 -11.11
N LYS A 39 7.70 -3.01 -10.64
CA LYS A 39 7.89 -3.41 -9.24
C LYS A 39 8.70 -4.70 -9.18
N ALA A 40 9.75 -4.73 -8.36
CA ALA A 40 10.41 -5.99 -7.99
C ALA A 40 9.46 -6.83 -7.13
N ASP A 41 9.33 -8.13 -7.42
CA ASP A 41 8.38 -9.03 -6.72
C ASP A 41 8.86 -9.42 -5.31
N GLY A 42 10.15 -9.32 -5.03
CA GLY A 42 10.72 -9.64 -3.71
C GLY A 42 10.88 -8.44 -2.79
N LEU A 43 11.47 -8.70 -1.61
CA LEU A 43 11.76 -7.67 -0.62
C LEU A 43 12.78 -6.65 -1.16
N ALA A 44 12.35 -5.44 -1.38
CA ALA A 44 13.17 -4.31 -1.83
C ALA A 44 13.04 -3.07 -0.91
N LEU A 45 12.52 -3.25 0.32
CA LEU A 45 12.37 -2.22 1.36
C LEU A 45 11.67 -0.94 0.87
N GLY A 46 10.64 -1.12 0.03
CA GLY A 46 9.89 0.00 -0.56
C GLY A 46 10.62 0.74 -1.70
N LYS A 47 11.85 0.33 -2.05
CA LYS A 47 12.67 1.00 -3.08
C LYS A 47 12.61 0.31 -4.45
N GLY A 48 11.98 -0.85 -4.54
CA GLY A 48 11.86 -1.65 -5.77
C GLY A 48 10.69 -1.24 -6.67
N VAL A 49 10.23 0.01 -6.62
CA VAL A 49 9.14 0.56 -7.42
C VAL A 49 9.69 1.70 -8.28
N LEU A 50 9.55 1.57 -9.59
CA LEU A 50 9.98 2.57 -10.57
C LEU A 50 8.75 3.05 -11.35
N ILE A 51 8.49 4.35 -11.34
CA ILE A 51 7.50 4.99 -12.21
C ILE A 51 8.24 5.45 -13.45
N CYS A 52 7.88 4.90 -14.60
CA CYS A 52 8.52 5.14 -15.87
C CYS A 52 7.60 5.99 -16.74
N GLU A 53 7.99 7.23 -16.97
CA GLU A 53 7.22 8.21 -17.75
C GLU A 53 7.21 7.88 -19.26
N ASP A 54 8.25 7.19 -19.72
CA ASP A 54 8.42 6.83 -21.12
C ASP A 54 9.04 5.42 -21.28
N LYS A 55 9.11 5.00 -22.54
CA LYS A 55 9.63 3.69 -22.91
C LYS A 55 11.09 3.51 -22.51
N GLN A 56 11.94 4.52 -22.71
CA GLN A 56 13.37 4.37 -22.43
C GLN A 56 13.60 4.16 -20.93
N MET A 57 12.95 4.97 -20.08
CA MET A 57 12.99 4.78 -18.62
C MET A 57 12.52 3.38 -18.21
N ALA A 58 11.48 2.83 -18.87
CA ALA A 58 11.00 1.50 -18.55
C ALA A 58 11.99 0.40 -18.97
N LEU A 59 12.63 0.52 -20.13
CA LEU A 59 13.65 -0.43 -20.58
C LEU A 59 14.87 -0.40 -19.65
N ASP A 60 15.36 0.79 -19.28
CA ASP A 60 16.45 0.97 -18.33
C ASP A 60 16.06 0.42 -16.93
N GLY A 61 14.82 0.62 -16.53
CA GLY A 61 14.28 0.07 -15.28
C GLY A 61 14.24 -1.46 -15.27
N VAL A 62 13.93 -2.12 -16.38
CA VAL A 62 14.04 -3.58 -16.49
C VAL A 62 15.49 -4.03 -16.31
N ASP A 63 16.45 -3.33 -16.95
CA ASP A 63 17.87 -3.65 -16.80
C ASP A 63 18.32 -3.48 -15.34
N GLU A 64 17.98 -2.36 -14.71
CA GLU A 64 18.31 -2.08 -13.31
C GLU A 64 17.76 -3.16 -12.35
N LEU A 65 16.49 -3.56 -12.52
CA LEU A 65 15.84 -4.51 -11.63
C LEU A 65 16.28 -5.96 -11.90
N MET A 66 16.29 -6.39 -13.17
CA MET A 66 16.45 -7.81 -13.53
C MET A 66 17.86 -8.21 -13.89
N LEU A 67 18.62 -7.36 -14.57
CA LEU A 67 19.98 -7.68 -15.08
C LEU A 67 21.05 -7.22 -14.09
N ASP A 68 21.03 -5.98 -13.67
CA ASP A 68 22.01 -5.41 -12.71
C ASP A 68 21.75 -5.91 -11.29
N LYS A 69 20.57 -6.52 -11.06
CA LYS A 69 20.17 -7.09 -9.77
C LYS A 69 20.32 -6.12 -8.60
N LYS A 70 19.97 -4.86 -8.80
CA LYS A 70 20.08 -3.80 -7.78
C LYS A 70 19.46 -4.22 -6.44
N PHE A 71 18.42 -5.07 -6.47
CA PHE A 71 17.76 -5.65 -5.28
C PHE A 71 18.01 -7.15 -5.13
N GLY A 72 19.11 -7.67 -5.68
CA GLY A 72 19.47 -9.08 -5.61
C GLY A 72 18.40 -9.98 -6.23
N SER A 73 18.04 -11.07 -5.53
CA SER A 73 17.02 -12.02 -6.02
C SER A 73 15.61 -11.45 -6.10
N ALA A 74 15.33 -10.31 -5.44
CA ALA A 74 14.02 -9.66 -5.52
C ALA A 74 13.67 -9.19 -6.94
N GLY A 75 14.69 -8.88 -7.76
CA GLY A 75 14.53 -8.52 -9.17
C GLY A 75 14.46 -9.69 -10.14
N ASN A 76 14.51 -10.95 -9.69
CA ASN A 76 14.36 -12.09 -10.59
C ASN A 76 12.99 -12.16 -11.27
N THR A 77 12.00 -11.55 -10.66
CA THR A 77 10.64 -11.38 -11.18
C THR A 77 10.24 -9.94 -11.02
N ILE A 78 9.63 -9.36 -12.03
CA ILE A 78 9.05 -8.02 -11.96
C ILE A 78 7.57 -8.06 -12.27
N VAL A 79 6.83 -7.16 -11.66
CA VAL A 79 5.44 -6.86 -11.98
C VAL A 79 5.41 -5.53 -12.72
N VAL A 80 4.80 -5.52 -13.88
CA VAL A 80 4.57 -4.32 -14.70
C VAL A 80 3.12 -3.94 -14.55
N GLU A 81 2.85 -2.74 -14.01
CA GLU A 81 1.48 -2.29 -13.70
C GLU A 81 1.13 -1.02 -14.47
N GLU A 82 -0.16 -0.87 -14.83
CA GLU A 82 -0.65 0.43 -15.28
C GLU A 82 -0.42 1.49 -14.19
N PHE A 83 -0.07 2.69 -14.63
CA PHE A 83 0.04 3.84 -13.73
C PHE A 83 -1.36 4.34 -13.37
N MET A 84 -1.75 4.22 -12.12
CA MET A 84 -3.02 4.74 -11.63
C MET A 84 -2.90 6.22 -11.28
N THR A 85 -3.86 7.01 -11.70
CA THR A 85 -3.99 8.42 -11.32
C THR A 85 -5.13 8.58 -10.33
N GLY A 86 -4.93 9.41 -9.32
CA GLY A 86 -5.93 9.63 -8.29
C GLY A 86 -5.32 10.18 -7.02
N ARG A 87 -5.99 9.96 -5.91
CA ARG A 87 -5.52 10.36 -4.59
C ARG A 87 -5.26 9.13 -3.73
N GLU A 88 -4.07 9.06 -3.17
CA GLU A 88 -3.73 7.99 -2.24
C GLU A 88 -4.42 8.21 -0.89
N VAL A 89 -4.92 7.13 -0.31
CA VAL A 89 -5.47 7.07 1.04
C VAL A 89 -5.02 5.78 1.69
N SER A 90 -4.64 5.87 2.96
CA SER A 90 -4.26 4.72 3.78
C SER A 90 -5.42 4.31 4.68
N VAL A 91 -5.69 3.00 4.75
CA VAL A 91 -6.67 2.43 5.66
C VAL A 91 -6.07 1.23 6.36
N LEU A 92 -5.98 1.28 7.69
CA LEU A 92 -5.53 0.17 8.50
C LEU A 92 -6.72 -0.64 8.98
N SER A 93 -6.49 -1.92 9.27
CA SER A 93 -7.52 -2.80 9.77
C SER A 93 -6.96 -3.86 10.72
N PHE A 94 -7.77 -4.31 11.67
CA PHE A 94 -7.54 -5.54 12.43
C PHE A 94 -8.23 -6.71 11.73
N VAL A 95 -7.59 -7.87 11.72
CA VAL A 95 -8.08 -9.10 11.08
C VAL A 95 -7.81 -10.31 11.97
N ASP A 96 -8.80 -11.18 12.14
CA ASP A 96 -8.68 -12.42 12.94
C ASP A 96 -8.70 -13.71 12.12
N GLY A 97 -8.62 -13.61 10.81
CA GLY A 97 -8.70 -14.72 9.86
C GLY A 97 -10.08 -14.92 9.24
N ASN A 98 -11.12 -14.34 9.81
CA ASN A 98 -12.49 -14.39 9.31
C ASN A 98 -13.12 -12.99 9.21
N THR A 99 -12.90 -12.19 10.24
CA THR A 99 -13.48 -10.86 10.40
C THR A 99 -12.44 -9.80 10.18
N ILE A 100 -12.82 -8.70 9.54
CA ILE A 100 -12.02 -7.50 9.41
C ILE A 100 -12.74 -6.32 10.07
N LYS A 101 -12.01 -5.54 10.85
CA LYS A 101 -12.47 -4.28 11.45
C LYS A 101 -11.60 -3.13 10.96
N ILE A 102 -12.23 -2.17 10.29
CA ILE A 102 -11.56 -1.06 9.62
C ILE A 102 -11.34 0.06 10.60
N MET A 103 -10.13 0.62 10.62
CA MET A 103 -9.78 1.80 11.39
C MET A 103 -10.13 3.08 10.62
N SER A 104 -10.00 4.23 11.29
CA SER A 104 -10.15 5.53 10.64
C SER A 104 -9.13 5.70 9.50
N SER A 105 -9.57 6.29 8.39
CA SER A 105 -8.68 6.57 7.25
C SER A 105 -7.59 7.57 7.59
N ALA A 106 -6.48 7.50 6.86
CA ALA A 106 -5.36 8.41 6.99
C ALA A 106 -4.84 8.82 5.62
N GLN A 107 -4.09 9.89 5.56
CA GLN A 107 -3.46 10.36 4.33
C GLN A 107 -2.01 10.73 4.57
N ASP A 108 -1.11 9.96 3.97
CA ASP A 108 0.32 10.15 4.01
C ASP A 108 0.80 11.14 2.95
N HIS A 109 1.90 11.83 3.25
CA HIS A 109 2.60 12.77 2.37
C HIS A 109 4.01 12.23 2.11
N LYS A 110 4.18 11.50 1.01
CA LYS A 110 5.40 10.74 0.70
C LYS A 110 6.53 11.57 0.10
N ARG A 111 6.23 12.72 -0.52
CA ARG A 111 7.23 13.53 -1.19
C ARG A 111 8.01 14.40 -0.20
N ALA A 112 9.35 14.48 -0.41
CA ALA A 112 10.26 15.16 0.52
C ALA A 112 10.14 16.69 0.53
N LYS A 113 9.58 17.30 -0.53
CA LYS A 113 9.55 18.74 -0.73
C LYS A 113 8.13 19.29 -0.85
N ASP A 114 8.01 20.60 -0.63
CA ASP A 114 6.76 21.34 -0.79
C ASP A 114 6.15 21.15 -2.18
N GLY A 115 4.81 21.24 -2.25
CA GLY A 115 4.08 21.07 -3.50
C GLY A 115 4.07 19.65 -4.06
N ASP A 116 4.21 18.64 -3.20
CA ASP A 116 4.26 17.22 -3.58
C ASP A 116 5.39 16.92 -4.58
N GLN A 117 6.56 17.47 -4.30
CA GLN A 117 7.75 17.37 -5.14
C GLN A 117 8.90 16.64 -4.44
N GLY A 118 9.94 16.33 -5.20
CA GLY A 118 11.13 15.64 -4.72
C GLY A 118 10.97 14.12 -4.69
N LEU A 119 11.88 13.46 -3.98
CA LEU A 119 11.92 12.01 -3.88
C LEU A 119 10.83 11.48 -2.95
N ASN A 120 10.40 10.25 -3.20
CA ASN A 120 9.57 9.50 -2.26
C ASN A 120 10.35 9.19 -0.98
N THR A 121 9.68 9.29 0.15
CA THR A 121 10.20 9.03 1.49
C THR A 121 9.39 7.93 2.18
N GLY A 122 9.70 7.63 3.42
CA GLY A 122 8.86 6.80 4.29
C GLY A 122 7.56 7.46 4.74
N GLY A 123 7.40 8.76 4.48
CA GLY A 123 6.30 9.62 4.91
C GLY A 123 6.84 10.86 5.63
N MET A 124 6.44 12.04 5.19
CA MET A 124 6.84 13.33 5.79
C MET A 124 5.81 13.87 6.76
N GLY A 125 4.68 13.23 6.84
CA GLY A 125 3.58 13.56 7.73
C GLY A 125 2.29 12.90 7.29
N ASN A 126 1.34 12.88 8.19
CA ASN A 126 0.07 12.21 7.98
C ASN A 126 -1.06 12.93 8.72
N PHE A 127 -2.28 12.77 8.28
CA PHE A 127 -3.45 13.18 9.04
C PHE A 127 -4.59 12.18 8.95
N SER A 128 -5.44 12.16 9.96
CA SER A 128 -6.63 11.30 10.06
C SER A 128 -7.79 12.09 10.67
N PRO A 129 -9.04 11.95 10.15
CA PRO A 129 -9.42 11.18 8.96
C PRO A 129 -9.06 11.88 7.65
N SER A 130 -8.96 11.13 6.55
CA SER A 130 -8.83 11.72 5.22
C SER A 130 -10.18 12.27 4.75
N PRO A 131 -10.28 13.53 4.34
CA PRO A 131 -11.53 14.11 3.83
C PRO A 131 -11.95 13.54 2.46
N PHE A 132 -11.05 12.84 1.79
CA PHE A 132 -11.30 12.20 0.51
C PHE A 132 -11.86 10.78 0.65
N TYR A 133 -11.76 10.20 1.85
CA TYR A 133 -12.35 8.91 2.17
C TYR A 133 -13.80 9.11 2.60
N THR A 134 -14.68 9.35 1.61
CA THR A 134 -16.10 9.59 1.83
C THR A 134 -16.85 8.31 2.20
N LYS A 135 -18.11 8.45 2.61
CA LYS A 135 -18.97 7.30 2.88
C LYS A 135 -19.14 6.39 1.66
N GLU A 136 -19.25 6.96 0.46
CA GLU A 136 -19.39 6.20 -0.78
C GLU A 136 -18.12 5.38 -1.07
N VAL A 137 -16.94 5.94 -0.82
CA VAL A 137 -15.66 5.24 -0.91
C VAL A 137 -15.59 4.10 0.10
N ASP A 138 -15.97 4.36 1.34
CA ASP A 138 -15.99 3.35 2.40
C ASP A 138 -16.95 2.20 2.09
N ASP A 139 -18.17 2.51 1.67
CA ASP A 139 -19.17 1.51 1.28
C ASP A 139 -18.68 0.63 0.12
N PHE A 140 -18.03 1.24 -0.89
CA PHE A 140 -17.43 0.50 -2.01
C PHE A 140 -16.30 -0.42 -1.53
N CYS A 141 -15.39 0.11 -0.71
CA CYS A 141 -14.26 -0.68 -0.20
C CYS A 141 -14.70 -1.83 0.69
N LYS A 142 -15.73 -1.63 1.52
CA LYS A 142 -16.36 -2.70 2.32
C LYS A 142 -16.97 -3.79 1.44
N ALA A 143 -17.65 -3.40 0.37
CA ALA A 143 -18.31 -4.34 -0.53
C ALA A 143 -17.34 -5.14 -1.42
N HIS A 144 -16.20 -4.54 -1.84
CA HIS A 144 -15.38 -5.11 -2.91
C HIS A 144 -13.91 -5.35 -2.55
N ILE A 145 -13.40 -4.79 -1.44
CA ILE A 145 -11.96 -4.84 -1.12
C ILE A 145 -11.70 -5.54 0.21
N TYR A 146 -12.24 -5.03 1.31
CA TYR A 146 -11.77 -5.41 2.64
C TYR A 146 -12.10 -6.86 3.01
N GLN A 147 -13.38 -7.20 3.09
CA GLN A 147 -13.77 -8.57 3.43
C GLN A 147 -13.37 -9.53 2.30
N ALA A 148 -13.44 -9.11 1.05
CA ALA A 148 -12.99 -9.91 -0.10
C ALA A 148 -11.51 -10.31 0.02
N THR A 149 -10.64 -9.44 0.56
CA THR A 149 -9.23 -9.75 0.82
C THR A 149 -9.07 -10.85 1.87
N VAL A 150 -9.81 -10.75 2.98
CA VAL A 150 -9.76 -11.75 4.07
C VAL A 150 -10.28 -13.10 3.58
N ASP A 151 -11.41 -13.10 2.87
CA ASP A 151 -12.03 -14.30 2.31
C ASP A 151 -11.12 -14.96 1.26
N ALA A 152 -10.46 -14.17 0.41
CA ALA A 152 -9.50 -14.65 -0.56
C ALA A 152 -8.30 -15.34 0.10
N MET A 153 -7.71 -14.73 1.14
CA MET A 153 -6.61 -15.32 1.90
C MET A 153 -7.02 -16.64 2.57
N LYS A 154 -8.22 -16.68 3.13
CA LYS A 154 -8.78 -17.90 3.73
C LYS A 154 -9.01 -18.98 2.67
N ALA A 155 -9.55 -18.64 1.51
CA ALA A 155 -9.80 -19.57 0.40
C ALA A 155 -8.49 -20.16 -0.16
N GLU A 156 -7.37 -19.39 -0.12
CA GLU A 156 -6.03 -19.87 -0.48
C GLU A 156 -5.36 -20.71 0.63
N GLY A 157 -6.07 -21.02 1.72
CA GLY A 157 -5.52 -21.77 2.84
C GLY A 157 -4.49 -20.99 3.67
N ARG A 158 -4.50 -19.67 3.57
CA ARG A 158 -3.55 -18.76 4.24
C ARG A 158 -4.30 -17.68 5.04
N PRO A 159 -5.17 -18.06 6.00
CA PRO A 159 -5.89 -17.08 6.80
C PRO A 159 -4.90 -16.16 7.51
N PHE A 160 -5.15 -14.84 7.43
CA PHE A 160 -4.28 -13.83 8.04
C PHE A 160 -4.87 -13.36 9.37
N LYS A 161 -4.02 -13.23 10.39
CA LYS A 161 -4.35 -12.57 11.66
C LYS A 161 -3.37 -11.45 11.94
N GLY A 162 -3.87 -10.30 12.37
CA GLY A 162 -3.06 -9.13 12.69
C GLY A 162 -3.56 -7.86 12.02
N VAL A 163 -2.65 -7.00 11.61
CA VAL A 163 -2.97 -5.73 10.97
C VAL A 163 -2.68 -5.79 9.48
N ILE A 164 -3.69 -5.46 8.67
CA ILE A 164 -3.51 -5.19 7.23
C ILE A 164 -3.62 -3.68 7.00
N PHE A 165 -2.62 -3.15 6.36
CA PHE A 165 -2.63 -1.81 5.77
C PHE A 165 -3.05 -1.93 4.31
N PHE A 166 -4.07 -1.21 3.93
CA PHE A 166 -4.52 -1.02 2.55
C PHE A 166 -4.03 0.33 2.05
N GLY A 167 -3.09 0.35 1.11
CA GLY A 167 -2.83 1.51 0.27
C GLY A 167 -3.86 1.56 -0.85
N LEU A 168 -4.69 2.58 -0.86
CA LEU A 168 -5.75 2.75 -1.85
C LEU A 168 -5.45 3.92 -2.77
N MET A 169 -5.72 3.75 -4.06
CA MET A 169 -5.79 4.85 -5.03
C MET A 169 -7.26 5.15 -5.32
N LEU A 170 -7.72 6.34 -5.00
CA LEU A 170 -9.06 6.82 -5.36
C LEU A 170 -9.01 7.32 -6.79
N THR A 171 -9.28 6.43 -7.74
CA THR A 171 -9.27 6.74 -9.17
C THR A 171 -10.64 7.27 -9.65
N PRO A 172 -10.71 7.87 -10.84
CA PRO A 172 -12.00 8.26 -11.44
C PRO A 172 -12.98 7.09 -11.63
N GLU A 173 -12.45 5.84 -11.79
CA GLU A 173 -13.27 4.64 -11.94
C GLU A 173 -13.68 4.02 -10.59
N GLY A 174 -13.19 4.56 -9.48
CA GLY A 174 -13.42 4.07 -8.12
C GLY A 174 -12.14 3.68 -7.38
N PRO A 175 -12.26 3.27 -6.11
CA PRO A 175 -11.13 2.83 -5.30
C PRO A 175 -10.48 1.57 -5.86
N LYS A 176 -9.16 1.57 -5.95
CA LYS A 176 -8.33 0.41 -6.33
C LYS A 176 -7.23 0.19 -5.29
N VAL A 177 -6.89 -1.07 -5.01
CA VAL A 177 -5.77 -1.40 -4.13
C VAL A 177 -4.45 -1.13 -4.84
N LEU A 178 -3.63 -0.28 -4.24
CA LEU A 178 -2.27 0.03 -4.67
C LEU A 178 -1.27 -0.99 -4.10
N GLU A 179 -1.40 -1.27 -2.80
CA GLU A 179 -0.55 -2.22 -2.08
C GLU A 179 -1.20 -2.72 -0.79
N TYR A 180 -0.70 -3.84 -0.28
CA TYR A 180 -0.94 -4.34 1.07
C TYR A 180 0.36 -4.31 1.88
N ASN A 181 0.26 -3.97 3.16
CA ASN A 181 1.32 -4.20 4.13
C ASN A 181 0.76 -4.96 5.35
N ALA A 182 1.50 -5.97 5.83
CA ALA A 182 1.09 -6.82 6.96
C ALA A 182 1.61 -6.25 8.29
N ARG A 183 1.34 -4.97 8.55
CA ARG A 183 1.81 -4.21 9.71
C ARG A 183 1.03 -2.89 9.84
N PHE A 184 1.24 -2.22 10.97
CA PHE A 184 0.87 -0.80 11.08
C PHE A 184 1.65 0.06 10.09
N GLY A 185 1.08 1.19 9.69
CA GLY A 185 1.75 2.21 8.91
C GLY A 185 2.61 3.13 9.76
N ASP A 186 3.62 3.70 9.17
CA ASP A 186 4.44 4.78 9.71
C ASP A 186 4.56 5.84 8.61
N PRO A 187 3.93 7.04 8.78
CA PRO A 187 3.40 7.65 10.01
C PRO A 187 1.87 7.51 10.24
N GLU A 188 1.16 6.53 9.67
CA GLU A 188 -0.28 6.36 9.84
C GLU A 188 -0.67 6.01 11.28
N ALA A 189 0.12 5.16 11.96
CA ALA A 189 -0.16 4.77 13.34
C ALA A 189 -0.23 5.99 14.28
N GLN A 190 0.63 6.99 14.05
CA GLN A 190 0.73 8.20 14.85
C GLN A 190 -0.52 9.10 14.77
N VAL A 191 -1.36 8.93 13.77
CA VAL A 191 -2.59 9.72 13.61
C VAL A 191 -3.86 8.90 13.77
N VAL A 192 -3.80 7.59 13.59
CA VAL A 192 -4.97 6.70 13.70
C VAL A 192 -5.14 6.23 15.13
N LEU A 193 -4.08 5.68 15.76
CA LEU A 193 -4.17 5.07 17.09
C LEU A 193 -4.51 6.08 18.20
N PRO A 194 -4.01 7.32 18.23
CA PRO A 194 -4.41 8.28 19.24
C PRO A 194 -5.89 8.67 19.25
N ARG A 195 -6.59 8.39 18.14
CA ARG A 195 -8.03 8.63 18.00
C ARG A 195 -8.89 7.42 18.37
N MET A 196 -8.28 6.24 18.53
CA MET A 196 -9.01 5.02 18.89
C MET A 196 -9.39 5.05 20.38
N LYS A 197 -10.66 4.79 20.70
CA LYS A 197 -11.16 4.77 22.08
C LYS A 197 -10.98 3.42 22.77
N ASN A 198 -10.93 2.35 21.96
CA ASN A 198 -10.73 1.00 22.50
C ASN A 198 -9.32 0.85 23.07
N ASP A 199 -9.18 0.03 24.10
CA ASP A 199 -7.87 -0.47 24.50
C ASP A 199 -7.31 -1.36 23.36
N ILE A 200 -6.13 -1.01 22.87
CA ILE A 200 -5.52 -1.71 21.74
C ILE A 200 -5.17 -3.15 22.09
N ILE A 201 -4.85 -3.44 23.35
CA ILE A 201 -4.52 -4.78 23.82
C ILE A 201 -5.76 -5.68 23.73
N ASP A 202 -6.92 -5.20 24.18
CA ASP A 202 -8.18 -5.96 24.10
C ASP A 202 -8.52 -6.31 22.64
N VAL A 203 -8.30 -5.36 21.71
CA VAL A 203 -8.53 -5.60 20.27
C VAL A 203 -7.53 -6.61 19.71
N MET A 204 -6.26 -6.53 20.09
CA MET A 204 -5.22 -7.48 19.65
C MET A 204 -5.50 -8.90 20.19
N GLU A 205 -5.92 -9.03 21.46
CA GLU A 205 -6.32 -10.31 22.04
C GLU A 205 -7.54 -10.89 21.31
N ALA A 206 -8.54 -10.06 20.97
CA ALA A 206 -9.68 -10.48 20.16
C ALA A 206 -9.26 -10.99 18.77
N CYS A 207 -8.25 -10.36 18.13
CA CYS A 207 -7.68 -10.88 16.88
C CYS A 207 -7.06 -12.27 17.04
N ILE A 208 -6.28 -12.49 18.10
CA ILE A 208 -5.63 -13.76 18.40
C ILE A 208 -6.68 -14.84 18.64
N ASP A 209 -7.67 -14.54 19.45
CA ASP A 209 -8.73 -15.45 19.90
C ASP A 209 -9.78 -15.74 18.81
N GLY A 210 -9.81 -14.98 17.70
CA GLY A 210 -10.83 -15.11 16.66
C GLY A 210 -12.20 -14.57 17.10
N LYS A 211 -12.20 -13.55 17.95
CA LYS A 211 -13.38 -12.89 18.52
C LYS A 211 -13.57 -11.46 18.05
N LEU A 212 -12.91 -11.07 16.96
CA LEU A 212 -12.96 -9.70 16.46
C LEU A 212 -14.39 -9.29 16.03
N SER A 213 -15.26 -10.25 15.72
CA SER A 213 -16.69 -9.99 15.46
C SER A 213 -17.40 -9.31 16.63
N ASP A 214 -16.96 -9.59 17.87
CA ASP A 214 -17.59 -9.11 19.10
C ASP A 214 -17.09 -7.70 19.49
N VAL A 215 -16.07 -7.21 18.78
CA VAL A 215 -15.46 -5.90 19.01
C VAL A 215 -16.12 -4.86 18.11
N GLU A 216 -16.53 -3.72 18.66
CA GLU A 216 -16.86 -2.52 17.92
C GLU A 216 -15.72 -1.53 18.06
N LEU A 217 -15.09 -1.14 16.91
CA LEU A 217 -14.04 -0.14 16.93
C LEU A 217 -14.66 1.26 16.97
N GLU A 218 -14.27 2.03 17.96
CA GLU A 218 -14.69 3.41 18.14
C GLU A 218 -13.52 4.39 18.01
N PHE A 219 -13.78 5.52 17.41
CA PHE A 219 -12.81 6.60 17.24
C PHE A 219 -13.37 7.92 17.76
N GLU A 220 -12.49 8.79 18.26
CA GLU A 220 -12.86 10.16 18.62
C GLU A 220 -13.29 10.94 17.37
N ASP A 221 -14.28 11.81 17.56
CA ASP A 221 -14.77 12.74 16.52
C ASP A 221 -13.87 14.00 16.47
N ASN A 222 -12.60 13.79 16.26
CA ASN A 222 -11.57 14.81 16.12
C ASN A 222 -10.64 14.46 14.96
N ALA A 223 -9.66 15.31 14.69
CA ALA A 223 -8.59 15.04 13.74
C ALA A 223 -7.25 14.94 14.46
N ALA A 224 -6.35 14.14 13.89
CA ALA A 224 -4.95 14.08 14.32
C ALA A 224 -4.03 14.40 13.13
N VAL A 225 -2.94 15.10 13.41
CA VAL A 225 -1.91 15.43 12.42
C VAL A 225 -0.56 15.05 12.99
N CYS A 226 0.26 14.41 12.19
CA CYS A 226 1.66 14.09 12.47
C CYS A 226 2.56 14.79 11.45
N VAL A 227 3.65 15.39 11.92
CA VAL A 227 4.69 15.97 11.08
C VAL A 227 6.01 15.28 11.40
N VAL A 228 6.68 14.77 10.36
CA VAL A 228 7.97 14.10 10.51
C VAL A 228 9.09 15.12 10.35
N LEU A 229 9.92 15.25 11.38
CA LEU A 229 11.16 16.02 11.32
C LEU A 229 12.28 15.10 10.87
N ALA A 230 12.94 15.46 9.78
CA ALA A 230 14.00 14.67 9.17
C ALA A 230 15.33 15.44 9.18
N SER A 231 16.45 14.71 9.26
CA SER A 231 17.79 15.28 9.08
C SER A 231 17.97 15.81 7.67
N ASP A 232 18.81 16.82 7.49
CA ASP A 232 19.16 17.35 6.18
C ASP A 232 19.74 16.25 5.27
N GLY A 233 19.33 16.29 4.00
CA GLY A 233 19.69 15.28 2.99
C GLY A 233 18.78 14.05 2.95
N TYR A 234 17.80 13.90 3.86
CA TYR A 234 16.80 12.83 3.79
C TYR A 234 15.97 12.94 2.49
N PRO A 235 15.65 11.83 1.77
CA PRO A 235 15.84 10.42 2.12
C PRO A 235 17.12 9.77 1.57
N GLU A 236 18.02 10.51 0.93
CA GLU A 236 19.19 9.94 0.26
C GLU A 236 20.34 9.69 1.24
N LYS A 237 21.10 10.74 1.54
CA LYS A 237 22.25 10.68 2.46
C LYS A 237 22.05 11.69 3.57
N TYR A 238 21.87 11.19 4.77
CA TYR A 238 21.61 11.99 5.96
C TYR A 238 22.31 11.42 7.19
N ASP A 239 22.63 12.28 8.14
CA ASP A 239 23.27 11.90 9.41
C ASP A 239 22.23 11.29 10.38
N LYS A 240 22.71 10.39 11.22
CA LYS A 240 21.90 9.66 12.21
C LYS A 240 22.51 9.81 13.60
N GLY A 241 21.67 9.68 14.63
CA GLY A 241 22.16 9.63 16.02
C GLY A 241 22.19 10.96 16.73
N PHE A 242 21.31 11.90 16.34
CA PHE A 242 21.06 13.13 17.06
C PHE A 242 20.17 12.90 18.27
#